data_1e39a7e35c1e14b50736ed24c1bf1d7f
#
_entry.id   1e39a7e35c1e14b50736ed24c1bf1d7f
#
_cell.length_a   1.000
_cell.length_b   1.000
_cell.length_c   1.000
_cell.angle_alpha   90.00
_cell.angle_beta   90.00
_cell.angle_gamma   90.00
#
_symmetry.space_group_name_H-M   'P 1'
#
loop_
_entity.id
_entity.type
_entity.pdbx_description
1 polymer ?
#
loop_
_entity_poly.entity_id
_entity_poly.type
_entity_poly.pdbx_seq_one_letter_code
_entity_poly.pdbx_strand_id
1 'polypeptide(L)'
;MRRPAAVIGVFLVCCAAACTLRRQVAPPSPYCRGGNPLAGVYHPSRLRVNSRCRVAVGTVSKVAFEPYDGDVHVDLRLDRGYESLLSDGNDRVGGNLVVEVIPFDRSRVAVPSEGARIEVVGPWVEDDQHGWNEIHPAWWVSAGRIEPATTAELRAVQLLLQNNATDSG
;
A
#
# COMPACT_ATOMS: atom_id res chain seq x y z
N MET A 1 3.31 9.97 -85.47
CA MET A 1 4.21 9.62 -84.39
C MET A 1 3.67 10.22 -83.06
N ARG A 2 3.03 9.41 -82.26
CA ARG A 2 2.46 9.86 -80.96
C ARG A 2 3.36 9.33 -79.81
N ARG A 3 3.85 10.23 -78.99
CA ARG A 3 4.67 9.91 -77.79
C ARG A 3 3.75 9.51 -76.63
N PRO A 4 4.07 8.49 -75.89
CA PRO A 4 3.29 8.14 -74.68
C PRO A 4 3.69 9.06 -73.48
N ALA A 5 2.69 9.53 -72.79
CA ALA A 5 2.85 10.26 -71.48
C ALA A 5 3.14 9.29 -70.34
N ALA A 6 4.22 9.54 -69.62
CA ALA A 6 4.58 8.80 -68.43
C ALA A 6 3.78 9.37 -67.27
N VAL A 7 3.00 8.50 -66.64
CA VAL A 7 2.27 8.79 -65.34
C VAL A 7 3.22 8.45 -64.20
N ILE A 8 3.68 9.48 -63.48
CA ILE A 8 4.46 9.34 -62.26
C ILE A 8 3.48 9.17 -61.12
N GLY A 9 3.36 7.94 -60.60
CA GLY A 9 2.60 7.65 -59.41
C GLY A 9 3.37 8.08 -58.17
N VAL A 10 2.84 9.06 -57.42
CA VAL A 10 3.34 9.47 -56.13
C VAL A 10 2.78 8.53 -55.08
N PHE A 11 3.61 7.64 -54.53
CA PHE A 11 3.25 6.83 -53.38
C PHE A 11 3.37 7.68 -52.13
N LEU A 12 2.22 8.03 -51.52
CA LEU A 12 2.15 8.63 -50.20
C LEU A 12 2.38 7.51 -49.16
N VAL A 13 3.58 7.47 -48.59
CA VAL A 13 3.85 6.61 -47.42
C VAL A 13 3.29 7.29 -46.20
N CYS A 14 2.11 6.84 -45.75
CA CYS A 14 1.53 7.24 -44.47
C CYS A 14 2.32 6.55 -43.33
N CYS A 15 3.29 7.25 -42.76
CA CYS A 15 3.91 6.84 -41.50
C CYS A 15 2.88 6.97 -40.36
N ALA A 16 2.20 5.86 -40.05
CA ALA A 16 1.43 5.75 -38.83
C ALA A 16 2.41 5.74 -37.63
N ALA A 17 2.63 6.92 -37.03
CA ALA A 17 3.32 7.04 -35.77
C ALA A 17 2.41 6.38 -34.68
N ALA A 18 2.70 5.13 -34.32
CA ALA A 18 2.10 4.49 -33.21
C ALA A 18 2.52 5.26 -31.95
N CYS A 19 1.65 6.16 -31.49
CA CYS A 19 1.75 6.77 -30.16
C CYS A 19 1.59 5.68 -29.11
N THR A 20 2.68 5.03 -28.73
CA THR A 20 2.70 4.21 -27.53
C THR A 20 2.55 5.15 -26.33
N LEU A 21 1.33 5.26 -25.84
CA LEU A 21 1.05 5.84 -24.52
C LEU A 21 1.86 5.02 -23.50
N ARG A 22 3.07 5.47 -23.20
CA ARG A 22 3.78 5.01 -22.00
C ARG A 22 2.89 5.42 -20.84
N ARG A 23 2.26 4.40 -20.23
CA ARG A 23 1.59 4.56 -18.93
C ARG A 23 2.64 5.17 -17.99
N GLN A 24 2.50 6.46 -17.71
CA GLN A 24 3.36 7.10 -16.73
C GLN A 24 3.05 6.40 -15.39
N VAL A 25 4.01 5.60 -14.95
CA VAL A 25 3.99 5.10 -13.56
C VAL A 25 4.03 6.35 -12.70
N ALA A 26 3.01 6.55 -11.88
CA ALA A 26 2.99 7.67 -10.96
C ALA A 26 4.30 7.68 -10.17
N PRO A 27 4.91 8.87 -9.96
CA PRO A 27 6.15 8.94 -9.19
C PRO A 27 5.91 8.31 -7.82
N PRO A 28 6.88 7.56 -7.27
CA PRO A 28 6.76 6.98 -5.94
C PRO A 28 6.49 8.11 -4.95
N SER A 29 5.61 7.87 -3.97
CA SER A 29 5.38 8.82 -2.90
C SER A 29 6.68 9.17 -2.19
N PRO A 30 6.91 10.44 -1.78
CA PRO A 30 8.10 10.83 -1.02
C PRO A 30 8.18 10.11 0.34
N TYR A 31 7.09 9.50 0.79
CA TYR A 31 7.02 8.74 2.05
C TYR A 31 7.34 7.25 1.89
N CYS A 32 7.64 6.79 0.66
CA CYS A 32 8.11 5.43 0.45
C CYS A 32 9.48 5.22 1.12
N ARG A 33 9.62 4.10 1.84
CA ARG A 33 10.89 3.76 2.51
C ARG A 33 11.68 2.74 1.68
N GLY A 34 13.00 2.84 1.78
CA GLY A 34 13.93 1.83 1.26
C GLY A 34 14.11 0.65 2.23
N GLY A 35 14.88 -0.36 1.82
CA GLY A 35 15.19 -1.51 2.67
C GLY A 35 14.08 -2.56 2.73
N ASN A 36 13.98 -3.30 3.85
CA ASN A 36 12.93 -4.28 4.06
C ASN A 36 11.57 -3.59 4.24
N PRO A 37 10.57 -3.84 3.37
CA PRO A 37 9.26 -3.19 3.50
C PRO A 37 8.51 -3.60 4.75
N LEU A 38 8.78 -4.79 5.31
CA LEU A 38 8.12 -5.34 6.50
C LEU A 38 8.96 -5.18 7.77
N ALA A 39 9.92 -4.25 7.77
CA ALA A 39 10.77 -4.01 8.96
C ALA A 39 9.92 -3.61 10.18
N GLY A 40 10.07 -4.32 11.29
CA GLY A 40 9.36 -4.09 12.54
C GLY A 40 7.97 -4.72 12.63
N VAL A 41 7.50 -5.37 11.58
CA VAL A 41 6.21 -6.09 11.57
C VAL A 41 6.32 -7.38 12.37
N TYR A 42 5.31 -7.65 13.19
CA TYR A 42 5.15 -8.93 13.86
C TYR A 42 4.65 -10.00 12.88
N HIS A 43 5.23 -11.20 12.91
CA HIS A 43 4.94 -12.30 11.97
C HIS A 43 4.96 -11.91 10.48
N PRO A 44 6.07 -11.33 9.96
CA PRO A 44 6.12 -10.88 8.58
C PRO A 44 6.01 -12.01 7.55
N SER A 45 6.21 -13.28 7.97
CA SER A 45 6.09 -14.46 7.11
C SER A 45 4.66 -14.75 6.64
N ARG A 46 3.64 -14.20 7.32
CA ARG A 46 2.24 -14.30 6.88
C ARG A 46 1.87 -13.28 5.79
N LEU A 47 2.75 -12.30 5.54
CA LEU A 47 2.49 -11.19 4.64
C LEU A 47 3.19 -11.38 3.30
N ARG A 48 2.43 -11.47 2.23
CA ARG A 48 2.94 -11.49 0.86
C ARG A 48 2.93 -10.08 0.27
N VAL A 49 4.12 -9.54 -0.03
CA VAL A 49 4.28 -8.19 -0.57
C VAL A 49 3.85 -8.13 -2.04
N ASN A 50 2.69 -7.54 -2.32
CA ASN A 50 2.18 -7.27 -3.66
C ASN A 50 2.83 -6.03 -4.29
N SER A 51 3.13 -5.01 -3.47
CA SER A 51 3.88 -3.84 -3.89
C SER A 51 4.66 -3.26 -2.72
N ARG A 52 5.93 -2.90 -2.96
CA ARG A 52 6.80 -2.34 -1.92
C ARG A 52 6.35 -0.98 -1.40
N CYS A 53 5.58 -0.24 -2.17
CA CYS A 53 5.03 1.06 -1.77
C CYS A 53 3.78 1.36 -2.59
N ARG A 54 2.70 1.70 -1.90
CA ARG A 54 1.44 2.17 -2.47
C ARG A 54 0.91 3.34 -1.68
N VAL A 55 0.06 4.09 -2.36
CA VAL A 55 -0.79 5.12 -1.77
C VAL A 55 -2.22 4.62 -1.81
N ALA A 56 -2.93 4.76 -0.72
CA ALA A 56 -4.38 4.59 -0.64
C ALA A 56 -5.02 5.84 -0.07
N VAL A 57 -6.22 6.18 -0.54
CA VAL A 57 -7.00 7.32 -0.06
C VAL A 57 -8.40 6.85 0.28
N GLY A 58 -8.93 7.31 1.39
CA GLY A 58 -10.26 6.92 1.84
C GLY A 58 -10.70 7.60 3.12
N THR A 59 -11.83 7.14 3.65
CA THR A 59 -12.39 7.59 4.92
C THR A 59 -12.26 6.46 5.95
N VAL A 60 -11.72 6.79 7.12
CA VAL A 60 -11.59 5.86 8.25
C VAL A 60 -12.96 5.48 8.75
N SER A 61 -13.30 4.20 8.74
CA SER A 61 -14.56 3.66 9.24
C SER A 61 -14.45 3.09 10.67
N LYS A 62 -13.24 2.64 11.04
CA LYS A 62 -12.97 2.10 12.38
C LYS A 62 -11.50 2.29 12.73
N VAL A 63 -11.22 2.46 14.02
CA VAL A 63 -9.86 2.41 14.60
C VAL A 63 -9.91 1.49 15.82
N ALA A 64 -9.02 0.51 15.87
CA ALA A 64 -8.90 -0.41 17.00
C ALA A 64 -7.44 -0.57 17.40
N PHE A 65 -7.19 -0.76 18.68
CA PHE A 65 -5.88 -1.11 19.20
C PHE A 65 -5.81 -2.63 19.39
N GLU A 66 -4.79 -3.25 18.80
CA GLU A 66 -4.57 -4.70 18.91
C GLU A 66 -3.59 -4.98 20.06
N PRO A 67 -4.08 -5.47 21.19
CA PRO A 67 -3.25 -5.61 22.39
C PRO A 67 -2.19 -6.71 22.29
N TYR A 68 -2.32 -7.63 21.33
CA TYR A 68 -1.41 -8.75 21.16
C TYR A 68 -0.05 -8.34 20.60
N ASP A 69 -0.04 -7.58 19.52
CA ASP A 69 1.16 -7.11 18.84
C ASP A 69 1.36 -5.58 18.96
N GLY A 70 0.36 -4.88 19.50
CA GLY A 70 0.41 -3.44 19.75
C GLY A 70 0.14 -2.59 18.52
N ASP A 71 -0.30 -3.19 17.42
CA ASP A 71 -0.65 -2.47 16.20
C ASP A 71 -1.92 -1.65 16.40
N VAL A 72 -2.03 -0.55 15.68
CA VAL A 72 -3.29 0.17 15.52
C VAL A 72 -3.88 -0.21 14.19
N HIS A 73 -4.98 -0.96 14.25
CA HIS A 73 -5.77 -1.42 13.12
C HIS A 73 -6.74 -0.32 12.68
N VAL A 74 -6.71 0.03 11.41
CA VAL A 74 -7.58 1.03 10.80
C VAL A 74 -8.31 0.42 9.62
N ASP A 75 -9.65 0.41 9.66
CA ASP A 75 -10.48 0.08 8.50
C ASP A 75 -10.65 1.33 7.64
N LEU A 76 -10.14 1.30 6.40
CA LEU A 76 -10.19 2.41 5.46
C LEU A 76 -11.15 2.11 4.32
N ARG A 77 -12.30 2.80 4.30
CA ARG A 77 -13.21 2.78 3.15
C ARG A 77 -12.60 3.59 2.03
N LEU A 78 -12.16 2.91 0.98
CA LEU A 78 -11.43 3.53 -0.12
C LEU A 78 -12.28 4.51 -0.92
N ASP A 79 -11.64 5.57 -1.39
CA ASP A 79 -12.19 6.45 -2.40
C ASP A 79 -12.18 5.77 -3.77
N ARG A 80 -13.04 6.29 -4.68
CA ARG A 80 -13.10 5.81 -6.07
C ARG A 80 -11.72 5.85 -6.73
N GLY A 81 -11.35 4.74 -7.38
CA GLY A 81 -10.09 4.56 -8.10
C GLY A 81 -9.01 3.82 -7.29
N TYR A 82 -9.28 3.51 -6.03
CA TYR A 82 -8.38 2.72 -5.18
C TYR A 82 -8.89 1.29 -4.93
N GLU A 83 -10.06 0.92 -5.45
CA GLU A 83 -10.74 -0.37 -5.20
C GLU A 83 -9.88 -1.58 -5.59
N SER A 84 -8.95 -1.39 -6.53
CA SER A 84 -8.01 -2.45 -6.95
C SER A 84 -7.00 -2.85 -5.87
N LEU A 85 -6.98 -2.15 -4.74
CA LEU A 85 -6.20 -2.54 -3.57
C LEU A 85 -6.91 -3.59 -2.71
N LEU A 86 -8.21 -3.79 -2.90
CA LEU A 86 -8.98 -4.80 -2.18
C LEU A 86 -8.85 -6.18 -2.83
N SER A 87 -9.07 -7.20 -2.02
CA SER A 87 -9.34 -8.59 -2.44
C SER A 87 -10.74 -8.98 -1.95
N ASP A 88 -11.25 -10.11 -2.39
CA ASP A 88 -12.52 -10.67 -1.89
C ASP A 88 -12.48 -10.89 -0.36
N GLY A 89 -11.29 -11.11 0.19
CA GLY A 89 -11.10 -11.26 1.62
C GLY A 89 -11.43 -10.02 2.44
N ASN A 90 -11.33 -8.83 1.85
CA ASN A 90 -11.66 -7.58 2.53
C ASN A 90 -13.15 -7.45 2.86
N ASP A 91 -14.04 -8.27 2.28
CA ASP A 91 -15.46 -8.35 2.66
C ASP A 91 -15.64 -8.68 4.14
N ARG A 92 -14.69 -9.41 4.75
CA ARG A 92 -14.71 -9.75 6.19
C ARG A 92 -14.54 -8.54 7.10
N VAL A 93 -13.97 -7.47 6.56
CA VAL A 93 -13.82 -6.17 7.25
C VAL A 93 -14.71 -5.11 6.60
N GLY A 94 -15.86 -5.53 6.05
CA GLY A 94 -16.86 -4.64 5.46
C GLY A 94 -16.44 -3.97 4.16
N GLY A 95 -15.57 -4.60 3.37
CA GLY A 95 -15.06 -4.06 2.11
C GLY A 95 -14.04 -2.92 2.30
N ASN A 96 -13.44 -2.81 3.49
CA ASN A 96 -12.42 -1.82 3.80
C ASN A 96 -11.02 -2.35 3.51
N LEU A 97 -10.09 -1.47 3.17
CA LEU A 97 -8.68 -1.77 3.20
C LEU A 97 -8.18 -1.69 4.64
N VAL A 98 -7.49 -2.72 5.09
CA VAL A 98 -6.85 -2.69 6.41
C VAL A 98 -5.57 -1.85 6.34
N VAL A 99 -5.31 -1.05 7.36
CA VAL A 99 -4.10 -0.25 7.52
C VAL A 99 -3.57 -0.45 8.93
N GLU A 100 -2.30 -0.89 9.03
CA GLU A 100 -1.67 -1.18 10.32
C GLU A 100 -0.58 -0.18 10.67
N VAL A 101 -0.73 0.51 11.81
CA VAL A 101 0.31 1.38 12.37
C VAL A 101 1.01 0.64 13.49
N ILE A 102 2.19 0.11 13.17
CA ILE A 102 2.97 -0.72 14.09
C ILE A 102 3.58 0.09 15.26
N PRO A 103 3.84 -0.50 16.43
CA PRO A 103 4.34 0.20 17.62
C PRO A 103 5.63 1.00 17.38
N PHE A 104 6.56 0.44 16.58
CA PHE A 104 7.82 1.10 16.25
C PHE A 104 7.66 2.37 15.40
N ASP A 105 6.52 2.52 14.71
CA ASP A 105 6.23 3.67 13.86
C ASP A 105 5.31 4.70 14.52
N ARG A 106 4.64 4.38 15.64
CA ARG A 106 3.68 5.27 16.33
C ARG A 106 4.29 6.60 16.81
N SER A 107 5.61 6.70 16.92
CA SER A 107 6.29 7.97 17.23
C SER A 107 6.38 8.95 16.04
N ARG A 108 6.07 8.49 14.82
CA ARG A 108 6.25 9.27 13.57
C ARG A 108 5.11 9.11 12.58
N VAL A 109 4.27 8.09 12.74
CA VAL A 109 3.09 7.86 11.91
C VAL A 109 1.86 8.22 12.73
N ALA A 110 1.02 9.09 12.18
CA ALA A 110 -0.17 9.55 12.87
C ALA A 110 -1.23 8.44 12.93
N VAL A 111 -1.87 8.30 14.08
CA VAL A 111 -3.08 7.49 14.26
C VAL A 111 -4.28 8.36 13.92
N PRO A 112 -5.06 8.02 12.88
CA PRO A 112 -6.22 8.81 12.47
C PRO A 112 -7.39 8.60 13.41
N SER A 113 -8.40 9.48 13.31
CA SER A 113 -9.68 9.30 13.98
C SER A 113 -10.72 8.73 13.01
N GLU A 114 -11.71 8.02 13.53
CA GLU A 114 -12.87 7.59 12.76
C GLU A 114 -13.57 8.79 12.11
N GLY A 115 -14.04 8.61 10.88
CA GLY A 115 -14.64 9.64 10.04
C GLY A 115 -13.64 10.55 9.33
N ALA A 116 -12.34 10.51 9.68
CA ALA A 116 -11.33 11.29 8.98
C ALA A 116 -11.10 10.76 7.56
N ARG A 117 -10.99 11.67 6.58
CA ARG A 117 -10.49 11.32 5.26
C ARG A 117 -8.97 11.42 5.27
N ILE A 118 -8.29 10.36 4.90
CA ILE A 118 -6.83 10.26 4.95
C ILE A 118 -6.25 9.76 3.62
N GLU A 119 -4.98 10.09 3.41
CA GLU A 119 -4.06 9.39 2.54
C GLU A 119 -3.10 8.58 3.40
N VAL A 120 -2.81 7.35 3.00
CA VAL A 120 -1.86 6.45 3.66
C VAL A 120 -0.84 5.95 2.65
N VAL A 121 0.41 5.80 3.09
CA VAL A 121 1.52 5.28 2.29
C VAL A 121 2.19 4.14 3.04
N GLY A 122 2.43 3.04 2.34
CA GLY A 122 3.12 1.87 2.88
C GLY A 122 3.22 0.74 1.87
N PRO A 123 3.80 -0.41 2.21
CA PRO A 123 3.74 -1.60 1.39
C PRO A 123 2.29 -2.13 1.36
N TRP A 124 1.88 -2.51 0.16
CA TRP A 124 0.61 -3.20 -0.05
C TRP A 124 0.87 -4.69 -0.03
N VAL A 125 0.24 -5.37 0.90
CA VAL A 125 0.46 -6.78 1.16
C VAL A 125 -0.86 -7.54 1.16
N GLU A 126 -0.79 -8.84 0.98
CA GLU A 126 -1.84 -9.79 1.28
C GLU A 126 -1.46 -10.54 2.57
N ASP A 127 -2.37 -10.55 3.53
CA ASP A 127 -2.23 -11.33 4.74
C ASP A 127 -2.81 -12.73 4.51
N ASP A 128 -1.95 -13.72 4.40
CA ASP A 128 -2.34 -15.11 4.13
C ASP A 128 -3.14 -15.72 5.30
N GLN A 129 -2.97 -15.22 6.52
CA GLN A 129 -3.69 -15.71 7.71
C GLN A 129 -5.14 -15.21 7.73
N HIS A 130 -5.35 -13.94 7.38
CA HIS A 130 -6.66 -13.32 7.37
C HIS A 130 -7.33 -13.37 5.98
N GLY A 131 -6.54 -13.50 4.93
CA GLY A 131 -7.00 -13.61 3.55
C GLY A 131 -7.48 -12.29 2.95
N TRP A 132 -7.04 -11.14 3.47
CA TRP A 132 -7.34 -9.82 2.93
C TRP A 132 -6.09 -9.06 2.51
N ASN A 133 -6.29 -7.98 1.76
CA ASN A 133 -5.23 -7.04 1.43
C ASN A 133 -5.17 -5.90 2.44
N GLU A 134 -3.95 -5.40 2.69
CA GLU A 134 -3.72 -4.33 3.65
C GLU A 134 -2.51 -3.45 3.28
N ILE A 135 -2.39 -2.27 3.90
CA ILE A 135 -1.16 -1.48 3.99
C ILE A 135 -0.50 -1.79 5.33
N HIS A 136 0.58 -2.57 5.31
CA HIS A 136 1.23 -3.03 6.53
C HIS A 136 2.77 -3.12 6.34
N PRO A 137 3.53 -2.33 7.09
CA PRO A 137 3.10 -1.27 8.00
C PRO A 137 2.75 0.04 7.27
N ALA A 138 1.89 0.87 7.84
CA ALA A 138 1.74 2.23 7.38
C ALA A 138 3.03 3.01 7.67
N TRP A 139 3.57 3.67 6.64
CA TRP A 139 4.77 4.49 6.76
C TRP A 139 4.47 5.96 6.96
N TRP A 140 3.32 6.39 6.53
CA TRP A 140 2.83 7.74 6.66
C TRP A 140 1.29 7.79 6.54
N VAL A 141 0.69 8.67 7.32
CA VAL A 141 -0.76 8.97 7.32
C VAL A 141 -0.92 10.47 7.33
N SER A 142 -1.75 11.01 6.43
CA SER A 142 -1.88 12.45 6.20
C SER A 142 -2.53 13.23 7.34
N ALA A 143 -3.30 12.59 8.21
CA ALA A 143 -4.00 13.23 9.32
C ALA A 143 -4.15 12.29 10.51
N GLY A 144 -4.15 12.85 11.71
CA GLY A 144 -4.27 12.12 12.96
C GLY A 144 -3.36 12.70 14.03
N ARG A 145 -3.16 11.96 15.10
CA ARG A 145 -2.27 12.34 16.21
C ARG A 145 -1.09 11.38 16.29
N ILE A 146 0.05 11.89 16.69
CA ILE A 146 1.20 11.06 17.06
C ILE A 146 0.91 10.51 18.46
N GLU A 147 0.81 9.21 18.56
CA GLU A 147 0.54 8.47 19.80
C GLU A 147 1.66 7.44 20.02
N PRO A 148 2.82 7.85 20.56
CA PRO A 148 3.97 6.97 20.71
C PRO A 148 3.62 5.76 21.58
N ALA A 149 4.08 4.58 21.15
CA ALA A 149 4.02 3.40 21.98
C ALA A 149 4.87 3.59 23.25
N THR A 150 4.39 3.09 24.37
CA THR A 150 5.12 3.13 25.63
C THR A 150 6.34 2.22 25.59
N THR A 151 7.30 2.46 26.47
CA THR A 151 8.47 1.58 26.61
C THR A 151 8.08 0.14 26.91
N ALA A 152 6.98 -0.07 27.66
CA ALA A 152 6.49 -1.39 27.97
C ALA A 152 5.93 -2.12 26.75
N GLU A 153 5.12 -1.44 25.91
CA GLU A 153 4.61 -1.97 24.64
C GLU A 153 5.76 -2.32 23.69
N LEU A 154 6.71 -1.40 23.49
CA LEU A 154 7.87 -1.65 22.61
C LEU A 154 8.71 -2.85 23.08
N ARG A 155 8.89 -3.00 24.41
CA ARG A 155 9.61 -4.14 24.97
C ARG A 155 8.83 -5.45 24.78
N ALA A 156 7.51 -5.45 24.94
CA ALA A 156 6.67 -6.62 24.72
C ALA A 156 6.76 -7.09 23.25
N VAL A 157 6.60 -6.17 22.31
CA VAL A 157 6.72 -6.47 20.88
C VAL A 157 8.13 -6.96 20.51
N GLN A 158 9.17 -6.36 21.08
CA GLN A 158 10.55 -6.80 20.84
C GLN A 158 10.79 -8.25 21.31
N LEU A 159 10.21 -8.65 22.45
CA LEU A 159 10.26 -10.04 22.93
C LEU A 159 9.51 -10.99 21.99
N LEU A 160 8.35 -10.59 21.48
CA LEU A 160 7.60 -11.38 20.49
C LEU A 160 8.41 -11.60 19.20
N LEU A 161 9.08 -10.55 18.70
CA LEU A 161 9.94 -10.64 17.51
C LEU A 161 11.14 -11.58 17.73
N GLN A 162 11.74 -11.56 18.93
CA GLN A 162 12.86 -12.43 19.27
C GLN A 162 12.44 -13.90 19.35
N ASN A 163 11.28 -14.20 19.96
CA ASN A 163 10.77 -15.56 20.05
C ASN A 163 10.46 -16.16 18.69
N ASN A 164 9.88 -15.38 17.78
CA ASN A 164 9.60 -15.84 16.41
C ASN A 164 10.87 -16.12 15.60
N ALA A 165 11.95 -15.39 15.84
CA ALA A 165 13.22 -15.63 15.17
C ALA A 165 13.87 -16.96 15.61
N THR A 166 13.57 -17.44 16.82
CA THR A 166 14.08 -18.72 17.34
C THR A 166 13.27 -19.93 16.88
N ASP A 167 11.98 -19.75 16.58
CA ASP A 167 11.12 -20.84 16.11
C ASP A 167 11.24 -21.10 14.59
N SER A 168 11.97 -20.26 13.87
CA SER A 168 12.17 -20.34 12.40
C SER A 168 13.52 -20.95 12.00
N GLY A 169 14.32 -21.39 12.94
CA GLY A 169 15.64 -22.08 12.77
C GLY A 169 15.52 -23.54 13.10
#